data_c921e9ae0a769ce2dd28a42223dbe9e8
#
_entry.id   c921e9ae0a769ce2dd28a42223dbe9e8
#
_cell.length_a   1.000
_cell.length_b   1.000
_cell.length_c   1.000
_cell.angle_alpha   90.00
_cell.angle_beta   90.00
_cell.angle_gamma   90.00
#
_symmetry.space_group_name_H-M   'P 1'
#
loop_
_entity.id
_entity.type
_entity.pdbx_description
1 polymer ?
#
loop_
_entity_poly.entity_id
_entity_poly.type
_entity_poly.pdbx_seq_one_letter_code
_entity_poly.pdbx_strand_id
1 'polypeptide(L)'
;MAGPKYIPFRSSLSKNISAPLENSKILKIVVVAGGSDPNNLVLEISKSLATFSELFEVYLFTDFSSAFTPDSRFHFCKIGPELDEVSRDANLVLTTSSTSSLEFIARGFCVGVACAVENQKQYYDALARLGIAAQIGLHSSSLGWSLETNMIHKLITEPNFRADLAKKAHGLIDFKGAARIVDALKYL
;
A
#
# COMPACT_ATOMS: atom_id res chain seq x y z
N MET A 1 -16.03 -14.48 14.03
CA MET A 1 -14.62 -14.00 14.13
C MET A 1 -14.41 -12.95 13.06
N ALA A 2 -14.09 -11.72 13.43
CA ALA A 2 -13.86 -10.61 12.50
C ALA A 2 -12.84 -9.62 13.06
N GLY A 3 -12.28 -8.79 12.18
CA GLY A 3 -11.37 -7.71 12.53
C GLY A 3 -9.87 -8.03 12.31
N PRO A 4 -9.00 -7.01 12.49
CA PRO A 4 -7.58 -7.07 12.10
C PRO A 4 -6.79 -8.23 12.70
N LYS A 5 -7.11 -8.63 13.92
CA LYS A 5 -6.41 -9.72 14.63
C LYS A 5 -6.68 -11.13 14.08
N TYR A 6 -7.64 -11.29 13.16
CA TYR A 6 -7.97 -12.57 12.53
C TYR A 6 -7.51 -12.67 11.06
N ILE A 7 -6.70 -11.75 10.58
CA ILE A 7 -6.21 -11.79 9.20
C ILE A 7 -5.17 -12.92 9.08
N PRO A 8 -5.41 -13.93 8.24
CA PRO A 8 -4.41 -14.95 7.96
C PRO A 8 -3.41 -14.43 6.92
N PHE A 9 -2.13 -14.52 7.23
CA PHE A 9 -1.07 -14.19 6.29
C PHE A 9 -0.32 -15.44 5.85
N ARG A 10 0.33 -15.38 4.67
CA ARG A 10 1.25 -16.42 4.22
C ARG A 10 2.43 -16.52 5.20
N SER A 11 2.88 -17.74 5.49
CA SER A 11 3.93 -17.99 6.50
C SER A 11 5.29 -17.35 6.15
N SER A 12 5.56 -17.10 4.86
CA SER A 12 6.77 -16.43 4.41
C SER A 12 6.81 -14.95 4.79
N LEU A 13 5.66 -14.31 5.00
CA LEU A 13 5.57 -12.88 5.30
C LEU A 13 6.13 -12.54 6.69
N SER A 14 5.89 -13.38 7.69
CA SER A 14 6.36 -13.17 9.07
C SER A 14 7.89 -13.15 9.22
N LYS A 15 8.62 -13.68 8.23
CA LYS A 15 10.08 -13.78 8.25
C LYS A 15 10.80 -12.52 7.70
N ASN A 16 10.08 -11.60 7.08
CA ASN A 16 10.63 -10.47 6.33
C ASN A 16 10.20 -9.10 6.89
N ILE A 17 10.02 -9.00 8.21
CA ILE A 17 9.70 -7.71 8.82
C ILE A 17 10.95 -6.83 8.79
N SER A 18 10.93 -5.83 7.94
CA SER A 18 11.92 -4.75 7.95
C SER A 18 11.21 -3.46 8.31
N ALA A 19 11.63 -2.81 9.38
CA ALA A 19 11.18 -1.46 9.67
C ALA A 19 11.69 -0.53 8.55
N PRO A 20 10.89 0.42 8.06
CA PRO A 20 11.35 1.43 7.11
C PRO A 20 12.54 2.18 7.72
N LEU A 21 13.60 2.36 6.95
CA LEU A 21 14.73 3.19 7.36
C LEU A 21 14.27 4.66 7.36
N GLU A 22 14.00 5.23 8.51
CA GLU A 22 13.66 6.67 8.68
C GLU A 22 14.77 7.62 8.20
N ASN A 23 15.97 7.10 7.90
CA ASN A 23 17.17 7.89 7.62
C ASN A 23 17.54 8.00 6.13
N SER A 24 16.71 7.55 5.20
CA SER A 24 17.02 7.80 3.79
C SER A 24 16.75 9.26 3.42
N LYS A 25 17.73 9.93 2.84
CA LYS A 25 17.61 11.32 2.36
C LYS A 25 16.60 11.47 1.22
N ILE A 26 16.28 10.36 0.54
CA ILE A 26 15.36 10.29 -0.61
C ILE A 26 14.21 9.37 -0.22
N LEU A 27 12.99 9.84 -0.35
CA LEU A 27 11.79 9.06 -0.10
C LEU A 27 11.63 7.97 -1.16
N LYS A 28 11.58 6.71 -0.75
CA LYS A 28 11.31 5.58 -1.64
C LYS A 28 9.83 5.22 -1.62
N ILE A 29 9.18 5.31 -2.77
CA ILE A 29 7.75 5.02 -2.96
C ILE A 29 7.60 3.76 -3.82
N VAL A 30 6.79 2.82 -3.38
CA VAL A 30 6.39 1.66 -4.18
C VAL A 30 4.93 1.81 -4.57
N VAL A 31 4.63 1.64 -5.85
CA VAL A 31 3.26 1.67 -6.38
C VAL A 31 2.93 0.32 -7.00
N VAL A 32 1.89 -0.33 -6.48
CA VAL A 32 1.46 -1.66 -6.93
C VAL A 32 -0.06 -1.82 -6.78
N ALA A 33 -0.76 -2.22 -7.82
CA ALA A 33 -2.22 -2.41 -7.77
C ALA A 33 -2.65 -3.82 -7.33
N GLY A 34 -1.70 -4.71 -7.04
CA GLY A 34 -1.91 -6.13 -6.75
C GLY A 34 -1.52 -7.01 -7.92
N GLY A 35 -2.14 -8.18 -8.07
CA GLY A 35 -1.83 -9.14 -9.16
C GLY A 35 -2.31 -8.72 -10.55
N SER A 36 -3.16 -7.71 -10.63
CA SER A 36 -3.64 -7.10 -11.88
C SER A 36 -4.00 -5.65 -11.61
N ASP A 37 -3.96 -4.81 -12.64
CA ASP A 37 -4.35 -3.39 -12.57
C ASP A 37 -5.39 -3.06 -13.67
N PRO A 38 -6.60 -3.61 -13.59
CA PRO A 38 -7.61 -3.47 -14.65
C PRO A 38 -8.09 -2.03 -14.86
N ASN A 39 -7.94 -1.18 -13.86
CA ASN A 39 -8.37 0.22 -13.87
C ASN A 39 -7.20 1.20 -14.01
N ASN A 40 -5.98 0.71 -14.35
CA ASN A 40 -4.78 1.52 -14.54
C ASN A 40 -4.44 2.44 -13.36
N LEU A 41 -4.63 1.97 -12.12
CA LEU A 41 -4.33 2.74 -10.91
C LEU A 41 -2.86 3.19 -10.90
N VAL A 42 -1.93 2.29 -11.23
CA VAL A 42 -0.49 2.58 -11.23
C VAL A 42 -0.20 3.75 -12.18
N LEU A 43 -0.81 3.77 -13.36
CA LEU A 43 -0.66 4.87 -14.32
C LEU A 43 -1.20 6.20 -13.75
N GLU A 44 -2.38 6.19 -13.16
CA GLU A 44 -3.00 7.42 -12.64
C GLU A 44 -2.24 7.98 -11.42
N ILE A 45 -1.77 7.12 -10.53
CA ILE A 45 -0.88 7.52 -9.43
C ILE A 45 0.43 8.08 -10.00
N SER A 46 1.01 7.45 -11.02
CA SER A 46 2.27 7.92 -11.64
C SER A 46 2.13 9.32 -12.23
N LYS A 47 1.03 9.58 -12.94
CA LYS A 47 0.72 10.93 -13.46
C LYS A 47 0.61 11.96 -12.33
N SER A 48 -0.07 11.61 -11.24
CA SER A 48 -0.18 12.47 -10.07
C SER A 48 1.18 12.74 -9.42
N LEU A 49 2.00 11.70 -9.22
CA LEU A 49 3.34 11.84 -8.64
C LEU A 49 4.27 12.69 -9.50
N ALA A 50 4.16 12.61 -10.83
CA ALA A 50 4.97 13.40 -11.76
C ALA A 50 4.72 14.91 -11.66
N THR A 51 3.60 15.33 -11.08
CA THR A 51 3.31 16.77 -10.86
C THR A 51 4.02 17.36 -9.65
N PHE A 52 4.59 16.51 -8.78
CA PHE A 52 5.28 16.96 -7.57
C PHE A 52 6.77 17.21 -7.84
N SER A 53 7.32 18.25 -7.21
CA SER A 53 8.72 18.68 -7.34
C SER A 53 9.65 18.10 -6.26
N GLU A 54 9.11 17.41 -5.27
CA GLU A 54 9.84 16.85 -4.15
C GLU A 54 10.82 15.75 -4.61
N LEU A 55 11.87 15.57 -3.82
CA LEU A 55 12.89 14.56 -4.08
C LEU A 55 12.42 13.19 -3.55
N PHE A 56 12.06 12.31 -4.48
CA PHE A 56 11.69 10.92 -4.19
C PHE A 56 12.04 10.00 -5.36
N GLU A 57 12.07 8.69 -5.11
CA GLU A 57 12.16 7.64 -6.12
C GLU A 57 10.90 6.79 -6.08
N VAL A 58 10.39 6.41 -7.25
CA VAL A 58 9.15 5.62 -7.42
C VAL A 58 9.43 4.33 -8.15
N TYR A 59 9.02 3.22 -7.57
CA TYR A 59 9.10 1.89 -8.15
C TYR A 59 7.70 1.43 -8.54
N LEU A 60 7.44 1.36 -9.84
CA LEU A 60 6.14 1.06 -10.44
C LEU A 60 6.05 -0.42 -10.82
N PHE A 61 5.22 -1.18 -10.12
CA PHE A 61 4.95 -2.58 -10.44
C PHE A 61 3.79 -2.68 -11.44
N THR A 62 4.12 -2.76 -12.72
CA THR A 62 3.17 -2.73 -13.82
C THR A 62 3.74 -3.36 -15.09
N ASP A 63 2.87 -3.83 -15.97
CA ASP A 63 3.25 -4.38 -17.28
C ASP A 63 3.22 -3.33 -18.41
N PHE A 64 2.78 -2.09 -18.15
CA PHE A 64 2.76 -1.04 -19.16
C PHE A 64 3.96 -0.11 -19.02
N SER A 65 4.82 -0.10 -20.04
CA SER A 65 5.94 0.84 -20.15
C SER A 65 5.69 1.97 -21.16
N SER A 66 4.66 1.86 -22.00
CA SER A 66 4.47 2.73 -23.19
C SER A 66 3.49 3.89 -23.01
N ALA A 67 2.62 3.84 -21.99
CA ALA A 67 1.55 4.85 -21.80
C ALA A 67 1.98 6.09 -21.02
N PHE A 68 3.18 6.08 -20.45
CA PHE A 68 3.71 7.14 -19.60
C PHE A 68 5.22 7.27 -19.80
N THR A 69 5.70 8.48 -20.06
CA THR A 69 7.14 8.80 -20.18
C THR A 69 7.55 9.60 -18.95
N PRO A 70 7.96 8.93 -17.88
CA PRO A 70 8.33 9.59 -16.65
C PRO A 70 9.75 10.19 -16.72
N ASP A 71 10.06 11.05 -15.75
CA ASP A 71 11.42 11.49 -15.48
C ASP A 71 12.25 10.40 -14.77
N SER A 72 13.52 10.71 -14.46
CA SER A 72 14.47 9.76 -13.88
C SER A 72 14.14 9.24 -12.49
N ARG A 73 13.12 9.81 -11.81
CA ARG A 73 12.66 9.35 -10.49
C ARG A 73 11.86 8.04 -10.54
N PHE A 74 11.40 7.62 -11.72
CA PHE A 74 10.48 6.51 -11.88
C PHE A 74 11.18 5.28 -12.46
N HIS A 75 11.04 4.15 -11.77
CA HIS A 75 11.62 2.86 -12.13
C HIS A 75 10.50 1.84 -12.39
N PHE A 76 10.50 1.23 -13.57
CA PHE A 76 9.54 0.18 -13.90
C PHE A 76 10.04 -1.17 -13.41
N CYS A 77 9.19 -1.87 -12.66
CA CYS A 77 9.44 -3.19 -12.09
C CYS A 77 8.40 -4.20 -12.60
N LYS A 78 8.80 -5.44 -12.77
CA LYS A 78 7.86 -6.52 -13.11
C LYS A 78 7.07 -6.95 -11.88
N ILE A 79 5.79 -7.27 -12.09
CA ILE A 79 4.97 -7.89 -11.05
C ILE A 79 5.49 -9.30 -10.80
N GLY A 80 5.88 -9.60 -9.55
CA GLY A 80 6.43 -10.90 -9.21
C GLY A 80 7.24 -10.93 -7.90
N PRO A 81 8.17 -11.90 -7.77
CA PRO A 81 8.96 -12.08 -6.55
C PRO A 81 9.81 -10.88 -6.14
N GLU A 82 10.19 -10.03 -7.09
CA GLU A 82 10.99 -8.83 -6.86
C GLU A 82 10.28 -7.80 -5.97
N LEU A 83 8.95 -7.87 -5.86
CA LEU A 83 8.17 -6.92 -5.04
C LEU A 83 8.62 -6.92 -3.58
N ASP A 84 8.87 -8.08 -2.99
CA ASP A 84 9.30 -8.18 -1.59
C ASP A 84 10.71 -7.60 -1.39
N GLU A 85 11.60 -7.74 -2.37
CA GLU A 85 12.97 -7.19 -2.33
C GLU A 85 12.96 -5.69 -2.52
N VAL A 86 12.33 -5.20 -3.57
CA VAL A 86 12.25 -3.76 -3.89
C VAL A 86 11.52 -2.98 -2.80
N SER A 87 10.48 -3.57 -2.20
CA SER A 87 9.71 -2.88 -1.14
C SER A 87 10.38 -2.91 0.24
N ARG A 88 11.46 -3.67 0.43
CA ARG A 88 12.06 -3.91 1.77
C ARG A 88 12.39 -2.62 2.53
N ASP A 89 12.90 -1.62 1.84
CA ASP A 89 13.31 -0.31 2.35
C ASP A 89 12.39 0.85 1.91
N ALA A 90 11.19 0.53 1.42
CA ALA A 90 10.23 1.55 1.03
C ALA A 90 9.72 2.34 2.23
N ASN A 91 9.64 3.65 2.09
CA ASN A 91 9.05 4.54 3.09
C ASN A 91 7.52 4.65 2.95
N LEU A 92 7.02 4.42 1.73
CA LEU A 92 5.61 4.57 1.39
C LEU A 92 5.21 3.54 0.34
N VAL A 93 4.08 2.88 0.56
CA VAL A 93 3.46 1.99 -0.44
C VAL A 93 2.10 2.56 -0.83
N LEU A 94 1.87 2.75 -2.13
CA LEU A 94 0.59 3.15 -2.70
C LEU A 94 -0.01 1.95 -3.43
N THR A 95 -1.22 1.53 -3.01
CA THR A 95 -1.81 0.29 -3.52
C THR A 95 -3.35 0.33 -3.47
N THR A 96 -4.00 -0.76 -3.90
CA THR A 96 -5.45 -0.93 -3.71
C THR A 96 -5.79 -1.37 -2.29
N SER A 97 -7.02 -1.12 -1.83
CA SER A 97 -7.55 -1.64 -0.56
C SER A 97 -7.91 -3.13 -0.68
N SER A 98 -6.89 -3.96 -0.79
CA SER A 98 -6.95 -5.40 -1.00
C SER A 98 -6.13 -6.15 0.05
N THR A 99 -6.04 -7.48 -0.08
CA THR A 99 -5.18 -8.31 0.78
C THR A 99 -3.72 -7.86 0.76
N SER A 100 -3.23 -7.39 -0.39
CA SER A 100 -1.84 -6.89 -0.50
C SER A 100 -1.60 -5.69 0.41
N SER A 101 -2.56 -4.76 0.53
CA SER A 101 -2.41 -3.63 1.46
C SER A 101 -2.27 -4.09 2.91
N LEU A 102 -3.03 -5.13 3.31
CA LEU A 102 -2.94 -5.70 4.66
C LEU A 102 -1.58 -6.35 4.92
N GLU A 103 -0.97 -6.98 3.90
CA GLU A 103 0.37 -7.53 4.01
C GLU A 103 1.43 -6.44 4.23
N PHE A 104 1.36 -5.34 3.50
CA PHE A 104 2.26 -4.19 3.71
C PHE A 104 2.04 -3.53 5.08
N ILE A 105 0.79 -3.32 5.47
CA ILE A 105 0.42 -2.77 6.79
C ILE A 105 0.98 -3.65 7.92
N ALA A 106 0.81 -4.97 7.83
CA ALA A 106 1.30 -5.92 8.83
C ALA A 106 2.84 -5.92 8.94
N ARG A 107 3.54 -5.63 7.84
CA ARG A 107 5.00 -5.47 7.80
C ARG A 107 5.50 -4.13 8.33
N GLY A 108 4.60 -3.23 8.73
CA GLY A 108 4.96 -1.94 9.31
C GLY A 108 5.17 -0.81 8.30
N PHE A 109 4.79 -0.99 7.02
CA PHE A 109 4.87 0.08 6.03
C PHE A 109 3.79 1.15 6.26
N CYS A 110 4.13 2.40 5.93
CA CYS A 110 3.11 3.41 5.68
C CYS A 110 2.41 3.11 4.36
N VAL A 111 1.08 3.03 4.36
CA VAL A 111 0.31 2.62 3.19
C VAL A 111 -0.76 3.66 2.84
N GLY A 112 -0.76 4.08 1.56
CA GLY A 112 -1.86 4.76 0.93
C GLY A 112 -2.70 3.76 0.14
N VAL A 113 -4.02 3.74 0.36
CA VAL A 113 -4.94 2.79 -0.29
C VAL A 113 -5.93 3.49 -1.19
N ALA A 114 -6.14 2.93 -2.39
CA ALA A 114 -7.20 3.32 -3.31
C ALA A 114 -8.27 2.22 -3.40
N CYS A 115 -9.52 2.60 -3.56
CA CYS A 115 -10.63 1.68 -3.78
C CYS A 115 -10.87 1.51 -5.29
N ALA A 116 -10.44 0.40 -5.86
CA ALA A 116 -10.50 0.14 -7.30
C ALA A 116 -11.84 -0.47 -7.75
N VAL A 117 -12.53 -1.19 -6.86
CA VAL A 117 -13.79 -1.89 -7.13
C VAL A 117 -14.67 -1.90 -5.90
N GLU A 118 -15.99 -2.03 -6.09
CA GLU A 118 -16.99 -1.89 -5.03
C GLU A 118 -16.75 -2.82 -3.84
N ASN A 119 -16.33 -4.06 -4.07
CA ASN A 119 -16.06 -5.01 -2.99
C ASN A 119 -14.87 -4.63 -2.08
N GLN A 120 -14.06 -3.67 -2.48
CA GLN A 120 -12.97 -3.11 -1.68
C GLN A 120 -13.43 -1.97 -0.76
N LYS A 121 -14.62 -1.40 -0.99
CA LYS A 121 -15.09 -0.19 -0.30
C LYS A 121 -15.14 -0.37 1.22
N GLN A 122 -15.63 -1.50 1.68
CA GLN A 122 -15.69 -1.80 3.11
C GLN A 122 -14.31 -1.83 3.78
N TYR A 123 -13.31 -2.43 3.10
CA TYR A 123 -11.93 -2.42 3.57
C TYR A 123 -11.33 -1.01 3.55
N TYR A 124 -11.52 -0.29 2.47
CA TYR A 124 -11.05 1.08 2.29
C TYR A 124 -11.50 1.98 3.45
N ASP A 125 -12.80 1.95 3.78
CA ASP A 125 -13.36 2.74 4.87
C ASP A 125 -12.89 2.25 6.25
N ALA A 126 -12.73 0.94 6.43
CA ALA A 126 -12.27 0.38 7.69
C ALA A 126 -10.83 0.75 8.00
N LEU A 127 -9.92 0.68 7.02
CA LEU A 127 -8.50 1.03 7.19
C LEU A 127 -8.32 2.51 7.57
N ALA A 128 -9.08 3.40 6.96
CA ALA A 128 -9.07 4.82 7.28
C ALA A 128 -9.63 5.10 8.68
N ARG A 129 -10.77 4.49 9.03
CA ARG A 129 -11.39 4.64 10.35
C ARG A 129 -10.48 4.16 11.48
N LEU A 130 -9.70 3.10 11.23
CA LEU A 130 -8.69 2.59 12.16
C LEU A 130 -7.43 3.47 12.19
N GLY A 131 -7.24 4.37 11.21
CA GLY A 131 -6.09 5.23 11.09
C GLY A 131 -4.79 4.47 10.78
N ILE A 132 -4.88 3.34 10.06
CA ILE A 132 -3.73 2.48 9.72
C ILE A 132 -3.34 2.53 8.24
N ALA A 133 -4.12 3.23 7.42
CA ALA A 133 -3.78 3.58 6.05
C ALA A 133 -4.45 4.90 5.67
N ALA A 134 -3.86 5.62 4.73
CA ALA A 134 -4.42 6.84 4.17
C ALA A 134 -5.27 6.52 2.92
N GLN A 135 -6.42 7.17 2.79
CA GLN A 135 -7.25 7.08 1.58
C GLN A 135 -6.66 7.96 0.49
N ILE A 136 -6.33 7.39 -0.68
CA ILE A 136 -5.69 8.11 -1.78
C ILE A 136 -6.53 8.18 -3.06
N GLY A 137 -7.70 7.56 -3.10
CA GLY A 137 -8.62 7.70 -4.23
C GLY A 137 -9.67 6.61 -4.34
N LEU A 138 -10.65 6.89 -5.18
CA LEU A 138 -11.78 6.02 -5.51
C LEU A 138 -11.90 5.90 -7.02
N HIS A 139 -12.21 4.70 -7.51
CA HIS A 139 -12.56 4.46 -8.90
C HIS A 139 -14.08 4.33 -9.06
N SER A 140 -14.58 4.96 -10.11
CA SER A 140 -15.97 4.82 -10.55
C SER A 140 -16.00 4.38 -12.01
N SER A 141 -16.87 3.45 -12.36
CA SER A 141 -17.02 3.00 -13.75
C SER A 141 -17.45 4.11 -14.72
N SER A 142 -18.11 5.15 -14.22
CA SER A 142 -18.60 6.29 -15.03
C SER A 142 -17.61 7.45 -15.14
N LEU A 143 -16.77 7.68 -14.10
CA LEU A 143 -15.91 8.86 -14.00
C LEU A 143 -14.40 8.52 -13.98
N GLY A 144 -14.05 7.23 -13.91
CA GLY A 144 -12.67 6.81 -13.71
C GLY A 144 -12.16 7.06 -12.29
N TRP A 145 -10.87 7.35 -12.15
CA TRP A 145 -10.23 7.61 -10.86
C TRP A 145 -10.47 9.05 -10.37
N SER A 146 -10.85 9.17 -9.11
CA SER A 146 -10.77 10.41 -8.33
C SER A 146 -9.68 10.24 -7.29
N LEU A 147 -8.48 10.76 -7.57
CA LEU A 147 -7.35 10.69 -6.65
C LEU A 147 -7.36 11.84 -5.65
N GLU A 148 -7.07 11.53 -4.40
CA GLU A 148 -6.88 12.49 -3.31
C GLU A 148 -5.44 13.06 -3.34
N THR A 149 -5.16 13.90 -4.33
CA THR A 149 -3.82 14.46 -4.61
C THR A 149 -3.20 15.13 -3.40
N ASN A 150 -4.01 15.86 -2.60
CA ASN A 150 -3.54 16.48 -1.35
C ASN A 150 -3.10 15.45 -0.31
N MET A 151 -3.79 14.29 -0.23
CA MET A 151 -3.40 13.22 0.67
C MET A 151 -2.11 12.54 0.20
N ILE A 152 -1.97 12.31 -1.11
CA ILE A 152 -0.73 11.78 -1.68
C ILE A 152 0.44 12.73 -1.39
N HIS A 153 0.26 14.03 -1.61
CA HIS A 153 1.26 15.05 -1.30
C HIS A 153 1.63 15.06 0.19
N LYS A 154 0.63 14.97 1.08
CA LYS A 154 0.85 14.87 2.53
C LYS A 154 1.68 13.63 2.90
N LEU A 155 1.40 12.48 2.28
CA LEU A 155 2.20 11.26 2.47
C LEU A 155 3.65 11.42 2.01
N ILE A 156 3.92 12.27 1.03
CA ILE A 156 5.28 12.56 0.54
C ILE A 156 6.02 13.51 1.50
N THR A 157 5.35 14.58 1.93
CA THR A 157 5.99 15.72 2.60
C THR A 157 6.02 15.62 4.12
N GLU A 158 5.15 14.80 4.74
CA GLU A 158 5.02 14.72 6.21
C GLU A 158 5.53 13.38 6.78
N PRO A 159 6.82 13.26 7.15
CA PRO A 159 7.36 12.01 7.71
C PRO A 159 6.69 11.59 9.01
N ASN A 160 6.32 12.53 9.87
CA ASN A 160 5.61 12.23 11.12
C ASN A 160 4.24 11.61 10.87
N PHE A 161 3.52 12.07 9.84
CA PHE A 161 2.24 11.47 9.47
C PHE A 161 2.40 10.02 8.99
N ARG A 162 3.45 9.73 8.19
CA ARG A 162 3.77 8.36 7.78
C ARG A 162 4.11 7.47 8.99
N ALA A 163 4.94 7.96 9.91
CA ALA A 163 5.33 7.23 11.11
C ALA A 163 4.12 6.92 12.01
N ASP A 164 3.18 7.85 12.16
CA ASP A 164 1.96 7.66 12.94
C ASP A 164 1.05 6.57 12.36
N LEU A 165 0.87 6.55 11.03
CA LEU A 165 0.10 5.49 10.35
C LEU A 165 0.73 4.12 10.58
N ALA A 166 2.04 3.99 10.34
CA ALA A 166 2.77 2.74 10.50
C ALA A 166 2.75 2.25 11.96
N LYS A 167 2.93 3.14 12.94
CA LYS A 167 2.90 2.83 14.37
C LYS A 167 1.53 2.31 14.82
N LYS A 168 0.44 2.94 14.38
CA LYS A 168 -0.93 2.48 14.69
C LYS A 168 -1.20 1.10 14.10
N ALA A 169 -0.73 0.85 12.89
CA ALA A 169 -0.87 -0.42 12.21
C ALA A 169 -0.18 -1.56 12.98
N HIS A 170 1.03 -1.35 13.44
CA HIS A 170 1.82 -2.34 14.18
C HIS A 170 1.13 -2.81 15.47
N GLY A 171 0.33 -1.96 16.12
CA GLY A 171 -0.44 -2.31 17.32
C GLY A 171 -1.73 -3.11 17.06
N LEU A 172 -2.24 -3.11 15.82
CA LEU A 172 -3.53 -3.68 15.48
C LEU A 172 -3.46 -4.98 14.67
N ILE A 173 -2.44 -5.14 13.83
CA ILE A 173 -2.27 -6.27 12.93
C ILE A 173 -1.00 -7.02 13.33
N ASP A 174 -1.13 -8.32 13.59
CA ASP A 174 -0.02 -9.24 13.85
C ASP A 174 -0.12 -10.48 12.94
N PHE A 175 0.91 -11.33 12.98
CA PHE A 175 0.97 -12.55 12.15
C PHE A 175 0.28 -13.76 12.79
N LYS A 176 -0.54 -13.60 13.83
CA LYS A 176 -1.16 -14.68 14.60
C LYS A 176 -2.62 -14.96 14.21
N GLY A 177 -3.13 -14.32 13.15
CA GLY A 177 -4.53 -14.45 12.73
C GLY A 177 -4.93 -15.88 12.40
N ALA A 178 -4.12 -16.61 11.64
CA ALA A 178 -4.38 -18.01 11.28
C ALA A 178 -4.46 -18.92 12.53
N ALA A 179 -3.54 -18.76 13.47
CA ALA A 179 -3.56 -19.54 14.72
C ALA A 179 -4.83 -19.28 15.53
N ARG A 180 -5.24 -18.02 15.66
CA ARG A 180 -6.50 -17.66 16.36
C ARG A 180 -7.75 -18.26 15.70
N ILE A 181 -7.76 -18.33 14.36
CA ILE A 181 -8.86 -18.96 13.63
C ILE A 181 -8.91 -20.45 13.95
N VAL A 182 -7.77 -21.15 13.87
CA VAL A 182 -7.67 -22.58 14.16
C VAL A 182 -8.09 -22.87 15.61
N ASP A 183 -7.63 -22.06 16.56
CA ASP A 183 -7.99 -22.26 17.97
C ASP A 183 -9.49 -22.07 18.21
N ALA A 184 -10.08 -21.08 17.57
CA ALA A 184 -11.52 -20.86 17.72
C ALA A 184 -12.38 -21.98 17.10
N LEU A 185 -11.89 -22.65 16.04
CA LEU A 185 -12.58 -23.79 15.41
C LEU A 185 -12.55 -25.05 16.27
N LYS A 186 -11.61 -25.21 17.20
CA LYS A 186 -11.55 -26.34 18.13
C LYS A 186 -12.70 -26.38 19.15
N TYR A 187 -13.36 -25.26 19.33
CA TYR A 187 -14.45 -25.11 20.32
C TYR A 187 -15.86 -24.98 19.65
N LEU A 188 -15.96 -25.24 18.35
CA LEU A 188 -17.21 -25.35 17.61
C LEU A 188 -17.59 -26.83 17.41
#